data_0bf466ded63ed7448dcb26f7c27593a1
#
_entry.id   0bf466ded63ed7448dcb26f7c27593a1
#
_cell.length_a   1.000
_cell.length_b   1.000
_cell.length_c   1.000
_cell.angle_alpha   90.00
_cell.angle_beta   90.00
_cell.angle_gamma   90.00
#
_symmetry.space_group_name_H-M   'P 1'
#
loop_
_entity.id
_entity.type
_entity.pdbx_description
1 polymer ?
#
loop_
_entity_poly.entity_id
_entity_poly.type
_entity_poly.pdbx_seq_one_letter_code
_entity_poly.pdbx_strand_id
1 'polypeptide(L)'
;MPFLDTKRQRAATVILVLGIGLAYALWPFATGLMGALVLYVVFAPVHRWLAKRISSAFAAGIVVLVAIVLVVGPGISFVGLVANEAQDMASGIIRSPLLGRLRELRVGTYDVGAQLESVGSQIISWLGGSALSVVGTATRIGIQLTITFFGLFYMLIAPEGAWSGVRPFIPFSQASAEILRARFRDVTVSTIVGTGLTAVVQGVLVGMAFWAADLSTYSSGGW
;
A
#
# COMPACT_ATOMS: atom_id res chain seq x y z
N MET A 1 -39.80 26.99 13.08
CA MET A 1 -40.02 25.57 12.77
C MET A 1 -39.34 24.72 13.85
N PRO A 2 -40.09 24.03 14.73
CA PRO A 2 -39.48 23.23 15.80
C PRO A 2 -39.20 21.83 15.27
N PHE A 3 -38.02 21.65 14.66
CA PHE A 3 -37.61 20.35 14.12
C PHE A 3 -37.13 19.32 15.17
N LEU A 4 -37.19 19.65 16.48
CA LEU A 4 -36.64 18.80 17.53
C LEU A 4 -37.52 18.70 18.79
N ASP A 5 -38.83 18.59 18.62
CA ASP A 5 -39.75 18.70 19.77
C ASP A 5 -40.01 17.37 20.51
N THR A 6 -39.60 16.24 19.96
CA THR A 6 -39.81 14.93 20.61
C THR A 6 -38.48 14.34 21.07
N LYS A 7 -38.39 13.81 22.31
CA LYS A 7 -37.19 13.12 22.84
C LYS A 7 -36.63 12.08 21.85
N ARG A 8 -37.52 11.47 21.07
CA ARG A 8 -37.17 10.45 20.04
C ARG A 8 -36.45 11.07 18.85
N GLN A 9 -36.82 12.28 18.43
CA GLN A 9 -36.17 13.00 17.34
C GLN A 9 -34.78 13.51 17.75
N ARG A 10 -34.63 14.01 18.98
CA ARG A 10 -33.32 14.39 19.53
C ARG A 10 -32.38 13.21 19.61
N ALA A 11 -32.87 12.07 20.11
CA ALA A 11 -32.08 10.83 20.13
C ALA A 11 -31.66 10.37 18.72
N ALA A 12 -32.58 10.41 17.74
CA ALA A 12 -32.29 10.07 16.35
C ALA A 12 -31.24 11.01 15.74
N THR A 13 -31.32 12.30 15.98
CA THR A 13 -30.33 13.28 15.52
C THR A 13 -28.96 13.04 16.13
N VAL A 14 -28.90 12.77 17.43
CA VAL A 14 -27.62 12.45 18.11
C VAL A 14 -27.01 11.18 17.55
N ILE A 15 -27.80 10.13 17.36
CA ILE A 15 -27.33 8.86 16.76
C ILE A 15 -26.83 9.09 15.34
N LEU A 16 -27.54 9.91 14.54
CA LEU A 16 -27.15 10.20 13.16
C LEU A 16 -25.84 10.99 13.11
N VAL A 17 -25.71 12.03 13.95
CA VAL A 17 -24.48 12.83 14.03
C VAL A 17 -23.31 12.00 14.52
N LEU A 18 -23.49 11.18 15.56
CA LEU A 18 -22.47 10.26 16.03
C LEU A 18 -22.12 9.21 14.97
N GLY A 19 -23.09 8.68 14.25
CA GLY A 19 -22.88 7.72 13.16
C GLY A 19 -22.06 8.32 12.02
N ILE A 20 -22.38 9.53 11.59
CA ILE A 20 -21.62 10.26 10.56
C ILE A 20 -20.21 10.58 11.07
N GLY A 21 -20.07 11.07 12.31
CA GLY A 21 -18.79 11.37 12.94
C GLY A 21 -17.91 10.11 13.02
N LEU A 22 -18.47 8.98 13.41
CA LEU A 22 -17.78 7.69 13.47
C LEU A 22 -17.38 7.21 12.07
N ALA A 23 -18.27 7.31 11.08
CA ALA A 23 -17.96 6.94 9.71
C ALA A 23 -16.82 7.79 9.13
N TYR A 24 -16.83 9.10 9.42
CA TYR A 24 -15.76 10.01 9.03
C TYR A 24 -14.43 9.67 9.72
N ALA A 25 -14.45 9.38 11.03
CA ALA A 25 -13.28 8.98 11.79
C ALA A 25 -12.69 7.65 11.33
N LEU A 26 -13.54 6.70 10.88
CA LEU A 26 -13.12 5.40 10.38
C LEU A 26 -12.71 5.41 8.91
N TRP A 27 -13.03 6.47 8.16
CA TRP A 27 -12.73 6.57 6.73
C TRP A 27 -11.26 6.31 6.38
N PRO A 28 -10.25 6.84 7.11
CA PRO A 28 -8.84 6.56 6.84
C PRO A 28 -8.46 5.07 6.97
N PHE A 29 -9.24 4.30 7.74
CA PHE A 29 -9.00 2.88 8.00
C PHE A 29 -9.74 1.97 7.02
N ALA A 30 -10.65 2.52 6.21
CA ALA A 30 -11.44 1.76 5.24
C ALA A 30 -10.56 1.01 4.25
N THR A 31 -9.44 1.60 3.82
CA THR A 31 -8.48 0.98 2.91
C THR A 31 -7.87 -0.29 3.52
N GLY A 32 -7.47 -0.24 4.80
CA GLY A 32 -6.94 -1.40 5.52
C GLY A 32 -7.98 -2.52 5.65
N LEU A 33 -9.23 -2.19 5.95
CA LEU A 33 -10.33 -3.16 6.03
C LEU A 33 -10.64 -3.80 4.67
N MET A 34 -10.64 -3.00 3.60
CA MET A 34 -10.80 -3.52 2.23
C MET A 34 -9.64 -4.45 1.85
N GLY A 35 -8.41 -4.08 2.23
CA GLY A 35 -7.24 -4.93 2.07
C GLY A 35 -7.40 -6.28 2.78
N ALA A 36 -7.89 -6.28 4.02
CA ALA A 36 -8.17 -7.51 4.77
C ALA A 36 -9.16 -8.42 4.05
N LEU A 37 -10.22 -7.83 3.49
CA LEU A 37 -11.28 -8.55 2.78
C LEU A 37 -10.74 -9.18 1.48
N VAL A 38 -9.93 -8.44 0.73
CA VAL A 38 -9.28 -8.93 -0.49
C VAL A 38 -8.30 -10.06 -0.17
N LEU A 39 -7.42 -9.86 0.82
CA LEU A 39 -6.48 -10.89 1.25
C LEU A 39 -7.20 -12.14 1.80
N TYR A 40 -8.30 -11.97 2.53
CA TYR A 40 -9.10 -13.09 2.99
C TYR A 40 -9.59 -13.95 1.82
N VAL A 41 -10.13 -13.34 0.76
CA VAL A 41 -10.61 -14.09 -0.41
C VAL A 41 -9.50 -14.92 -1.05
N VAL A 42 -8.30 -14.34 -1.13
CA VAL A 42 -7.11 -14.99 -1.72
C VAL A 42 -6.58 -16.12 -0.84
N PHE A 43 -6.43 -15.84 0.46
CA PHE A 43 -5.76 -16.76 1.38
C PHE A 43 -6.68 -17.74 2.08
N ALA A 44 -8.01 -17.56 2.03
CA ALA A 44 -8.98 -18.49 2.62
C ALA A 44 -8.84 -19.94 2.13
N PRO A 45 -8.59 -20.25 0.84
CA PRO A 45 -8.37 -21.62 0.41
C PRO A 45 -7.10 -22.24 1.03
N VAL A 46 -6.02 -21.45 1.15
CA VAL A 46 -4.76 -21.89 1.77
C VAL A 46 -4.98 -22.18 3.25
N HIS A 47 -5.65 -21.25 3.95
CA HIS A 47 -6.00 -21.43 5.36
C HIS A 47 -6.84 -22.70 5.58
N ARG A 48 -7.90 -22.91 4.78
CA ARG A 48 -8.76 -24.10 4.90
C ARG A 48 -8.00 -25.40 4.66
N TRP A 49 -7.04 -25.41 3.76
CA TRP A 49 -6.18 -26.56 3.53
C TRP A 49 -5.26 -26.83 4.74
N LEU A 50 -4.66 -25.79 5.28
CA LEU A 50 -3.74 -25.89 6.42
C LEU A 50 -4.48 -26.24 7.71
N ALA A 51 -5.66 -25.66 7.94
CA ALA A 51 -6.51 -25.92 9.12
C ALA A 51 -7.06 -27.36 9.20
N LYS A 52 -6.94 -28.15 8.12
CA LYS A 52 -7.22 -29.60 8.17
C LYS A 52 -6.11 -30.39 8.86
N ARG A 53 -4.91 -29.83 8.99
CA ARG A 53 -3.73 -30.52 9.52
C ARG A 53 -3.28 -29.98 10.87
N ILE A 54 -3.57 -28.73 11.16
CA ILE A 54 -3.19 -28.03 12.41
C ILE A 54 -4.38 -27.21 12.92
N SER A 55 -4.26 -26.66 14.13
CA SER A 55 -5.34 -25.83 14.69
C SER A 55 -5.61 -24.61 13.83
N SER A 56 -6.88 -24.17 13.75
CA SER A 56 -7.31 -23.05 12.91
C SER A 56 -6.56 -21.75 13.24
N ALA A 57 -6.29 -21.49 14.51
CA ALA A 57 -5.55 -20.30 14.94
C ALA A 57 -4.08 -20.33 14.49
N PHE A 58 -3.41 -21.48 14.59
CA PHE A 58 -2.04 -21.65 14.09
C PHE A 58 -1.98 -21.52 12.56
N ALA A 59 -2.94 -22.14 11.88
CA ALA A 59 -3.05 -22.02 10.41
C ALA A 59 -3.24 -20.56 9.98
N ALA A 60 -4.10 -19.81 10.69
CA ALA A 60 -4.30 -18.39 10.42
C ALA A 60 -3.01 -17.57 10.65
N GLY A 61 -2.29 -17.85 11.74
CA GLY A 61 -1.00 -17.20 12.04
C GLY A 61 0.04 -17.41 10.93
N ILE A 62 0.21 -18.64 10.45
CA ILE A 62 1.12 -18.97 9.34
C ILE A 62 0.70 -18.25 8.06
N VAL A 63 -0.59 -18.29 7.73
CA VAL A 63 -1.11 -17.63 6.52
C VAL A 63 -0.91 -16.12 6.57
N VAL A 64 -1.15 -15.49 7.72
CA VAL A 64 -0.91 -14.06 7.90
C VAL A 64 0.58 -13.73 7.76
N LEU A 65 1.47 -14.55 8.33
CA LEU A 65 2.90 -14.36 8.21
C LEU A 65 3.36 -14.45 6.74
N VAL A 66 2.87 -15.43 6.00
CA VAL A 66 3.12 -15.56 4.56
C VAL A 66 2.57 -14.34 3.80
N ALA A 67 1.38 -13.88 4.13
CA ALA A 67 0.78 -12.69 3.52
C ALA A 67 1.61 -11.43 3.81
N ILE A 68 2.14 -11.26 5.04
CA ILE A 68 3.04 -10.17 5.40
C ILE A 68 4.29 -10.21 4.51
N VAL A 69 4.96 -11.34 4.43
CA VAL A 69 6.18 -11.48 3.62
C VAL A 69 5.91 -11.19 2.15
N LEU A 70 4.78 -11.65 1.63
CA LEU A 70 4.42 -11.54 0.22
C LEU A 70 3.99 -10.11 -0.17
N VAL A 71 3.37 -9.36 0.74
CA VAL A 71 2.90 -7.99 0.50
C VAL A 71 3.97 -6.97 0.87
N VAL A 72 4.61 -7.13 2.04
CA VAL A 72 5.56 -6.15 2.59
C VAL A 72 6.96 -6.34 2.02
N GLY A 73 7.38 -7.59 1.76
CA GLY A 73 8.72 -7.92 1.25
C GLY A 73 9.07 -7.18 -0.05
N PRO A 74 8.29 -7.33 -1.12
CA PRO A 74 8.54 -6.60 -2.37
C PRO A 74 8.49 -5.09 -2.19
N GLY A 75 7.58 -4.58 -1.33
CA GLY A 75 7.46 -3.17 -1.03
C GLY A 75 8.73 -2.59 -0.40
N ILE A 76 9.29 -3.25 0.61
CA ILE A 76 10.54 -2.83 1.26
C ILE A 76 11.71 -2.91 0.27
N SER A 77 11.81 -3.99 -0.50
CA SER A 77 12.88 -4.16 -1.50
C SER A 77 12.84 -3.03 -2.54
N PHE A 78 11.65 -2.68 -3.03
CA PHE A 78 11.48 -1.60 -3.99
C PHE A 78 11.87 -0.24 -3.40
N VAL A 79 11.43 0.07 -2.18
CA VAL A 79 11.79 1.34 -1.50
C VAL A 79 13.31 1.41 -1.28
N GLY A 80 13.94 0.29 -0.89
CA GLY A 80 15.40 0.21 -0.71
C GLY A 80 16.15 0.47 -2.02
N LEU A 81 15.73 -0.13 -3.13
CA LEU A 81 16.33 0.09 -4.44
C LEU A 81 16.20 1.56 -4.88
N VAL A 82 15.02 2.14 -4.77
CA VAL A 82 14.78 3.54 -5.15
C VAL A 82 15.60 4.51 -4.27
N ALA A 83 15.71 4.23 -2.97
CA ALA A 83 16.48 5.06 -2.06
C ALA A 83 17.98 5.01 -2.38
N ASN A 84 18.54 3.84 -2.67
CA ASN A 84 19.94 3.68 -3.07
C ASN A 84 20.22 4.38 -4.39
N GLU A 85 19.40 4.15 -5.40
CA GLU A 85 19.56 4.80 -6.70
C GLU A 85 19.47 6.33 -6.62
N ALA A 86 18.53 6.85 -5.81
CA ALA A 86 18.43 8.28 -5.58
C ALA A 86 19.68 8.87 -4.89
N GLN A 87 20.29 8.14 -3.95
CA GLN A 87 21.55 8.54 -3.32
C GLN A 87 22.74 8.53 -4.30
N ASP A 88 22.82 7.49 -5.15
CA ASP A 88 23.87 7.36 -6.15
C ASP A 88 23.76 8.46 -7.20
N MET A 89 22.55 8.75 -7.68
CA MET A 89 22.28 9.87 -8.57
C MET A 89 22.64 11.23 -7.95
N ALA A 90 22.21 11.47 -6.71
CA ALA A 90 22.52 12.71 -6.00
C ALA A 90 24.04 12.89 -5.81
N SER A 91 24.74 11.82 -5.39
CA SER A 91 26.19 11.84 -5.21
C SER A 91 26.95 12.00 -6.53
N GLY A 92 26.46 11.37 -7.61
CA GLY A 92 27.01 11.50 -8.95
C GLY A 92 26.88 12.92 -9.52
N ILE A 93 25.74 13.56 -9.30
CA ILE A 93 25.53 14.96 -9.70
C ILE A 93 26.47 15.89 -8.91
N ILE A 94 26.56 15.72 -7.60
CA ILE A 94 27.39 16.57 -6.73
C ILE A 94 28.88 16.42 -7.06
N ARG A 95 29.34 15.23 -7.40
CA ARG A 95 30.74 14.92 -7.77
C ARG A 95 31.06 15.14 -9.24
N SER A 96 30.07 15.51 -10.05
CA SER A 96 30.27 15.70 -11.49
C SER A 96 31.29 16.84 -11.78
N PRO A 97 32.35 16.56 -12.56
CA PRO A 97 33.29 17.58 -13.02
C PRO A 97 32.61 18.72 -13.79
N LEU A 98 31.42 18.46 -14.36
CA LEU A 98 30.62 19.44 -15.07
C LEU A 98 30.12 20.56 -14.15
N LEU A 99 29.71 20.20 -12.89
CA LEU A 99 29.30 21.21 -11.91
C LEU A 99 30.47 22.11 -11.47
N GLY A 100 31.69 21.56 -11.38
CA GLY A 100 32.90 22.34 -11.13
C GLY A 100 33.15 23.36 -12.25
N ARG A 101 33.05 22.92 -13.49
CA ARG A 101 33.22 23.80 -14.67
C ARG A 101 32.09 24.83 -14.83
N LEU A 102 30.86 24.46 -14.47
CA LEU A 102 29.69 25.37 -14.52
C LEU A 102 29.78 26.45 -13.41
N ARG A 103 30.40 26.15 -12.25
CA ARG A 103 30.64 27.13 -11.19
C ARG A 103 31.65 28.21 -11.60
N GLU A 104 32.54 27.91 -12.53
CA GLU A 104 33.57 28.85 -13.03
C GLU A 104 33.08 29.67 -14.25
N LEU A 105 31.93 29.28 -14.85
CA LEU A 105 31.36 29.98 -16.00
C LEU A 105 30.64 31.26 -15.53
N ARG A 106 31.32 32.41 -15.76
CA ARG A 106 30.68 33.73 -15.74
C ARG A 106 30.34 34.15 -17.15
N VAL A 107 29.05 34.32 -17.45
CA VAL A 107 28.57 34.82 -18.71
C VAL A 107 28.11 36.27 -18.51
N GLY A 108 29.00 37.20 -18.76
CA GLY A 108 28.73 38.63 -18.59
C GLY A 108 28.52 39.04 -17.13
N THR A 109 27.42 39.72 -16.84
CA THR A 109 27.01 40.15 -15.51
C THR A 109 26.22 39.09 -14.74
N TYR A 110 25.96 37.94 -15.35
CA TYR A 110 25.18 36.86 -14.73
C TYR A 110 26.11 35.82 -14.09
N ASP A 111 25.95 35.64 -12.77
CA ASP A 111 26.65 34.62 -11.99
C ASP A 111 25.86 33.33 -12.04
N VAL A 112 26.24 32.44 -12.98
CA VAL A 112 25.59 31.12 -13.15
C VAL A 112 25.82 30.25 -11.88
N GLY A 113 26.93 30.45 -11.17
CA GLY A 113 27.26 29.73 -9.93
C GLY A 113 26.25 29.98 -8.82
N ALA A 114 25.86 31.24 -8.60
CA ALA A 114 24.89 31.62 -7.57
C ALA A 114 23.49 31.07 -7.86
N GLN A 115 23.10 31.01 -9.13
CA GLN A 115 21.82 30.38 -9.51
C GLN A 115 21.83 28.86 -9.37
N LEU A 116 22.94 28.20 -9.67
CA LEU A 116 23.11 26.77 -9.45
C LEU A 116 23.11 26.41 -7.95
N GLU A 117 23.71 27.26 -7.09
CA GLU A 117 23.61 27.09 -5.64
C GLU A 117 22.18 27.24 -5.11
N SER A 118 21.42 28.19 -5.65
CA SER A 118 20.01 28.37 -5.25
C SER A 118 19.15 27.18 -5.67
N VAL A 119 19.34 26.65 -6.87
CA VAL A 119 18.65 25.43 -7.34
C VAL A 119 19.09 24.21 -6.53
N GLY A 120 20.40 24.07 -6.23
CA GLY A 120 20.93 23.01 -5.39
C GLY A 120 20.34 23.04 -3.97
N SER A 121 20.29 24.23 -3.34
CA SER A 121 19.68 24.39 -2.02
C SER A 121 18.17 24.11 -2.02
N GLN A 122 17.45 24.48 -3.09
CA GLN A 122 16.02 24.13 -3.26
C GLN A 122 15.81 22.62 -3.38
N ILE A 123 16.65 21.92 -4.14
CA ILE A 123 16.59 20.47 -4.26
C ILE A 123 16.87 19.81 -2.90
N ILE A 124 17.89 20.27 -2.15
CA ILE A 124 18.21 19.76 -0.82
C ILE A 124 17.07 20.04 0.18
N SER A 125 16.47 21.23 0.15
CA SER A 125 15.33 21.56 1.01
C SER A 125 14.09 20.76 0.66
N TRP A 126 13.84 20.50 -0.63
CA TRP A 126 12.76 19.64 -1.10
C TRP A 126 12.98 18.18 -0.67
N LEU A 127 14.20 17.66 -0.79
CA LEU A 127 14.55 16.31 -0.32
C LEU A 127 14.44 16.21 1.21
N GLY A 128 14.88 17.22 1.95
CA GLY A 128 14.76 17.27 3.42
C GLY A 128 13.30 17.37 3.89
N GLY A 129 12.48 18.18 3.23
CA GLY A 129 11.03 18.27 3.47
C GLY A 129 10.30 16.96 3.12
N SER A 130 10.76 16.27 2.10
CA SER A 130 10.24 14.96 1.68
C SER A 130 10.50 13.87 2.73
N ALA A 131 11.59 13.94 3.51
CA ALA A 131 11.89 12.96 4.55
C ALA A 131 10.81 12.91 5.64
N LEU A 132 10.31 14.06 6.10
CA LEU A 132 9.21 14.12 7.07
C LEU A 132 7.89 13.59 6.48
N SER A 133 7.62 13.88 5.21
CA SER A 133 6.44 13.35 4.52
C SER A 133 6.51 11.83 4.32
N VAL A 134 7.71 11.29 4.08
CA VAL A 134 7.95 9.85 4.00
C VAL A 134 7.68 9.17 5.34
N VAL A 135 8.13 9.75 6.47
CA VAL A 135 7.83 9.21 7.80
C VAL A 135 6.33 9.18 8.07
N GLY A 136 5.62 10.27 7.78
CA GLY A 136 4.16 10.33 7.93
C GLY A 136 3.43 9.31 7.05
N THR A 137 3.87 9.14 5.81
CA THR A 137 3.34 8.15 4.88
C THR A 137 3.63 6.73 5.35
N ALA A 138 4.85 6.43 5.79
CA ALA A 138 5.23 5.13 6.31
C ALA A 138 4.41 4.76 7.56
N THR A 139 4.19 5.70 8.47
CA THR A 139 3.34 5.50 9.65
C THR A 139 1.91 5.16 9.24
N ARG A 140 1.34 5.91 8.30
CA ARG A 140 -0.02 5.66 7.79
C ARG A 140 -0.13 4.28 7.12
N ILE A 141 0.83 3.92 6.28
CA ILE A 141 0.89 2.60 5.65
C ILE A 141 1.03 1.51 6.72
N GLY A 142 1.89 1.69 7.72
CA GLY A 142 2.07 0.75 8.82
C GLY A 142 0.78 0.50 9.59
N ILE A 143 0.03 1.54 9.93
CA ILE A 143 -1.28 1.42 10.58
C ILE A 143 -2.27 0.66 9.68
N GLN A 144 -2.35 1.00 8.39
CA GLN A 144 -3.24 0.33 7.44
C GLN A 144 -2.89 -1.15 7.27
N LEU A 145 -1.61 -1.49 7.17
CA LEU A 145 -1.14 -2.88 7.09
C LEU A 145 -1.47 -3.65 8.37
N THR A 146 -1.29 -3.02 9.54
CA THR A 146 -1.66 -3.62 10.83
C THR A 146 -3.15 -3.97 10.85
N ILE A 147 -4.01 -3.05 10.45
CA ILE A 147 -5.47 -3.29 10.36
C ILE A 147 -5.78 -4.39 9.35
N THR A 148 -5.10 -4.38 8.20
CA THR A 148 -5.27 -5.37 7.15
C THR A 148 -4.93 -6.78 7.64
N PHE A 149 -3.77 -6.97 8.23
CA PHE A 149 -3.33 -8.30 8.70
C PHE A 149 -4.09 -8.77 9.94
N PHE A 150 -4.43 -7.87 10.83
CA PHE A 150 -5.26 -8.19 12.00
C PHE A 150 -6.68 -8.56 11.54
N GLY A 151 -7.26 -7.80 10.63
CA GLY A 151 -8.54 -8.11 10.01
C GLY A 151 -8.52 -9.45 9.29
N LEU A 152 -7.47 -9.72 8.48
CA LEU A 152 -7.26 -10.99 7.82
C LEU A 152 -7.24 -12.16 8.83
N PHE A 153 -6.48 -12.04 9.92
CA PHE A 153 -6.39 -13.05 10.94
C PHE A 153 -7.75 -13.41 11.54
N TYR A 154 -8.51 -12.39 11.95
CA TYR A 154 -9.84 -12.60 12.51
C TYR A 154 -10.83 -13.18 11.50
N MET A 155 -10.78 -12.74 10.25
CA MET A 155 -11.64 -13.29 9.18
C MET A 155 -11.30 -14.75 8.86
N LEU A 156 -10.05 -15.16 8.99
CA LEU A 156 -9.64 -16.56 8.79
C LEU A 156 -10.12 -17.46 9.93
N ILE A 157 -10.07 -16.98 11.18
CA ILE A 157 -10.49 -17.78 12.35
C ILE A 157 -12.00 -17.87 12.46
N ALA A 158 -12.72 -16.78 12.21
CA ALA A 158 -14.16 -16.66 12.42
C ALA A 158 -14.88 -16.07 11.18
N PRO A 159 -14.86 -16.78 10.04
CA PRO A 159 -15.41 -16.26 8.78
C PRO A 159 -16.92 -15.97 8.84
N GLU A 160 -17.67 -16.82 9.57
CA GLU A 160 -19.11 -16.62 9.75
C GLU A 160 -19.41 -15.44 10.69
N GLY A 161 -18.59 -15.23 11.71
CA GLY A 161 -18.69 -14.08 12.62
C GLY A 161 -18.41 -12.77 11.90
N ALA A 162 -17.42 -12.74 11.02
CA ALA A 162 -17.12 -11.56 10.19
C ALA A 162 -18.28 -11.22 9.26
N TRP A 163 -18.86 -12.22 8.57
CA TRP A 163 -19.99 -12.01 7.69
C TRP A 163 -21.25 -11.58 8.44
N SER A 164 -21.59 -12.26 9.55
CA SER A 164 -22.75 -11.91 10.37
C SER A 164 -22.68 -10.52 10.99
N GLY A 165 -21.46 -10.05 11.30
CA GLY A 165 -21.23 -8.69 11.81
C GLY A 165 -21.45 -7.61 10.76
N VAL A 166 -21.09 -7.85 9.51
CA VAL A 166 -21.24 -6.87 8.41
C VAL A 166 -22.65 -6.88 7.82
N ARG A 167 -23.28 -8.04 7.80
CA ARG A 167 -24.56 -8.27 7.15
C ARG A 167 -25.71 -7.31 7.57
N PRO A 168 -25.89 -6.95 8.87
CA PRO A 168 -26.96 -6.02 9.28
C PRO A 168 -26.85 -4.63 8.64
N PHE A 169 -25.65 -4.23 8.19
CA PHE A 169 -25.40 -2.94 7.55
C PHE A 169 -25.60 -2.97 6.03
N ILE A 170 -25.83 -4.15 5.45
CA ILE A 170 -26.07 -4.32 4.02
C ILE A 170 -27.57 -4.14 3.77
N PRO A 171 -28.02 -3.08 3.06
CA PRO A 171 -29.43 -2.77 2.86
C PRO A 171 -30.07 -3.61 1.75
N PHE A 172 -29.71 -4.91 1.66
CA PHE A 172 -30.23 -5.84 0.66
C PHE A 172 -30.91 -7.06 1.30
N SER A 173 -31.77 -7.72 0.53
CA SER A 173 -32.36 -9.02 0.93
C SER A 173 -31.27 -10.06 1.17
N GLN A 174 -31.60 -11.13 1.90
CA GLN A 174 -30.64 -12.22 2.15
C GLN A 174 -30.09 -12.82 0.86
N ALA A 175 -30.96 -13.09 -0.10
CA ALA A 175 -30.57 -13.64 -1.40
C ALA A 175 -29.62 -12.70 -2.16
N SER A 176 -29.95 -11.39 -2.18
CA SER A 176 -29.09 -10.41 -2.86
C SER A 176 -27.74 -10.23 -2.18
N ALA A 177 -27.68 -10.29 -0.85
CA ALA A 177 -26.43 -10.20 -0.09
C ALA A 177 -25.49 -11.40 -0.36
N GLU A 178 -26.05 -12.61 -0.48
CA GLU A 178 -25.25 -13.80 -0.84
C GLU A 178 -24.77 -13.75 -2.31
N ILE A 179 -25.60 -13.26 -3.22
CA ILE A 179 -25.18 -13.02 -4.61
C ILE A 179 -24.04 -12.00 -4.65
N LEU A 180 -24.15 -10.91 -3.90
CA LEU A 180 -23.10 -9.89 -3.79
C LEU A 180 -21.80 -10.49 -3.25
N ARG A 181 -21.87 -11.29 -2.18
CA ARG A 181 -20.71 -11.99 -1.61
C ARG A 181 -20.03 -12.91 -2.63
N ALA A 182 -20.82 -13.70 -3.37
CA ALA A 182 -20.29 -14.57 -4.40
C ALA A 182 -19.63 -13.78 -5.53
N ARG A 183 -20.29 -12.75 -6.04
CA ARG A 183 -19.75 -11.87 -7.09
C ARG A 183 -18.48 -11.15 -6.66
N PHE A 184 -18.45 -10.62 -5.44
CA PHE A 184 -17.24 -10.00 -4.90
C PHE A 184 -16.06 -10.97 -4.88
N ARG A 185 -16.30 -12.21 -4.41
CA ARG A 185 -15.28 -13.25 -4.40
C ARG A 185 -14.78 -13.56 -5.82
N ASP A 186 -15.70 -13.79 -6.76
CA ASP A 186 -15.36 -14.18 -8.13
C ASP A 186 -14.55 -13.07 -8.83
N VAL A 187 -14.98 -11.82 -8.71
CA VAL A 187 -14.27 -10.67 -9.27
C VAL A 187 -12.89 -10.50 -8.61
N THR A 188 -12.81 -10.61 -7.28
CA THR A 188 -11.54 -10.49 -6.56
C THR A 188 -10.55 -11.58 -6.99
N VAL A 189 -10.99 -12.84 -7.03
CA VAL A 189 -10.13 -13.95 -7.44
C VAL A 189 -9.68 -13.80 -8.88
N SER A 190 -10.61 -13.52 -9.82
CA SER A 190 -10.26 -13.37 -11.24
C SER A 190 -9.30 -12.20 -11.48
N THR A 191 -9.49 -11.08 -10.81
CA THR A 191 -8.61 -9.93 -10.92
C THR A 191 -7.21 -10.24 -10.39
N ILE A 192 -7.10 -10.85 -9.21
CA ILE A 192 -5.79 -11.14 -8.59
C ILE A 192 -5.05 -12.21 -9.39
N VAL A 193 -5.75 -13.28 -9.81
CA VAL A 193 -5.14 -14.33 -10.65
C VAL A 193 -4.72 -13.76 -12.00
N GLY A 194 -5.57 -12.96 -12.65
CA GLY A 194 -5.25 -12.32 -13.92
C GLY A 194 -4.06 -11.36 -13.82
N THR A 195 -4.07 -10.47 -12.83
CA THR A 195 -2.96 -9.53 -12.59
C THR A 195 -1.68 -10.28 -12.20
N GLY A 196 -1.77 -11.30 -11.34
CA GLY A 196 -0.64 -12.12 -10.94
C GLY A 196 -0.01 -12.86 -12.12
N LEU A 197 -0.83 -13.47 -12.98
CA LEU A 197 -0.35 -14.14 -14.18
C LEU A 197 0.33 -13.15 -15.13
N THR A 198 -0.27 -11.98 -15.35
CA THR A 198 0.31 -10.92 -16.17
C THR A 198 1.66 -10.46 -15.61
N ALA A 199 1.76 -10.25 -14.30
CA ALA A 199 3.01 -9.86 -13.65
C ALA A 199 4.11 -10.92 -13.80
N VAL A 200 3.77 -12.21 -13.69
CA VAL A 200 4.72 -13.30 -13.90
C VAL A 200 5.21 -13.32 -15.36
N VAL A 201 4.30 -13.23 -16.32
CA VAL A 201 4.65 -13.19 -17.75
C VAL A 201 5.55 -11.99 -18.07
N GLN A 202 5.18 -10.81 -17.59
CA GLN A 202 5.98 -9.60 -17.75
C GLN A 202 7.37 -9.74 -17.09
N GLY A 203 7.43 -10.26 -15.87
CA GLY A 203 8.70 -10.49 -15.18
C GLY A 203 9.63 -11.45 -15.92
N VAL A 204 9.08 -12.55 -16.46
CA VAL A 204 9.83 -13.50 -17.28
C VAL A 204 10.31 -12.85 -18.56
N LEU A 205 9.46 -12.12 -19.28
CA LEU A 205 9.84 -11.44 -20.52
C LEU A 205 10.94 -10.41 -20.31
N VAL A 206 10.80 -9.57 -19.27
CA VAL A 206 11.82 -8.58 -18.91
C VAL A 206 13.11 -9.26 -18.48
N GLY A 207 13.05 -10.31 -17.64
CA GLY A 207 14.22 -11.08 -17.24
C GLY A 207 14.95 -11.72 -18.42
N MET A 208 14.22 -12.28 -19.37
CA MET A 208 14.80 -12.82 -20.60
C MET A 208 15.42 -11.73 -21.48
N ALA A 209 14.80 -10.57 -21.58
CA ALA A 209 15.34 -9.44 -22.34
C ALA A 209 16.64 -8.93 -21.73
N PHE A 210 16.74 -8.80 -20.41
CA PHE A 210 17.97 -8.42 -19.71
C PHE A 210 19.06 -9.47 -19.89
N TRP A 211 18.72 -10.75 -19.80
CA TRP A 211 19.64 -11.84 -20.02
C TRP A 211 20.15 -11.86 -21.46
N ALA A 212 19.28 -11.70 -22.45
CA ALA A 212 19.66 -11.67 -23.86
C ALA A 212 20.49 -10.44 -24.23
N ALA A 213 20.27 -9.29 -23.57
CA ALA A 213 21.01 -8.06 -23.80
C ALA A 213 22.36 -8.00 -23.05
N ASP A 214 22.70 -9.04 -22.26
CA ASP A 214 23.92 -9.14 -21.45
C ASP A 214 24.20 -7.91 -20.56
N LEU A 215 23.11 -7.27 -20.11
CA LEU A 215 23.18 -6.07 -19.28
C LEU A 215 23.60 -6.35 -17.81
N SER A 216 23.78 -7.61 -17.46
CA SER A 216 24.24 -8.04 -16.14
C SER A 216 25.71 -7.71 -15.85
N THR A 217 26.50 -7.37 -16.89
CA THR A 217 27.95 -7.21 -16.77
C THR A 217 28.41 -5.77 -16.47
N TYR A 218 27.50 -4.79 -16.51
CA TYR A 218 27.88 -3.37 -16.31
C TYR A 218 27.90 -2.91 -14.84
N SER A 219 27.51 -3.73 -13.89
CA SER A 219 27.58 -3.36 -12.47
C SER A 219 28.90 -3.64 -11.77
N SER A 220 29.87 -4.28 -12.47
CA SER A 220 31.17 -4.64 -11.92
C SER A 220 32.37 -4.16 -12.74
N GLY A 221 32.17 -3.26 -13.70
CA GLY A 221 33.23 -2.66 -14.49
C GLY A 221 33.89 -1.52 -13.73
N GLY A 222 34.90 -1.82 -12.94
CA GLY A 222 35.83 -0.82 -12.45
C GLY A 222 36.51 -0.09 -13.61
N TRP A 223 36.64 1.21 -13.47
CA TRP A 223 37.74 2.05 -13.92
C TRP A 223 38.08 3.01 -12.80
#